data_3e038d2b27f87f80132bf446136ceb52
#
_entry.id   3e038d2b27f87f80132bf446136ceb52
#
_cell.length_a   1.000
_cell.length_b   1.000
_cell.length_c   1.000
_cell.angle_alpha   90.00
_cell.angle_beta   90.00
_cell.angle_gamma   90.00
#
_symmetry.space_group_name_H-M   'P 1'
#
loop_
_entity.id
_entity.type
_entity.pdbx_description
1 polymer ?
#
loop_
_entity_poly.entity_id
_entity_poly.type
_entity_poly.pdbx_seq_one_letter_code
_entity_poly.pdbx_strand_id
1 'polypeptide(L)'
;MPSASIKKIIPCSKKDLINMILDIEKYPEFVPWCLSGKIHRKDDRPDMIEMEADLTVGKQFLNQTYTSHVTYYKDKGKILVNNIGGPLKHLENMWEIREINNQSEVHFKIDFEIKNIIYNMIMKKSFDLGLKKIADAFEDRAIKLYTK
;
A
#
# COMPACT_ATOMS: atom_id res chain seq x y z
N MET A 1 -16.77 -6.96 -6.79
CA MET A 1 -15.34 -6.58 -6.68
C MET A 1 -14.84 -6.93 -5.29
N PRO A 2 -13.66 -7.53 -5.17
CA PRO A 2 -13.07 -7.71 -3.85
C PRO A 2 -12.82 -6.37 -3.18
N SER A 3 -13.27 -6.26 -1.96
CA SER A 3 -12.99 -5.09 -1.14
C SER A 3 -12.76 -5.53 0.30
N ALA A 4 -11.90 -4.81 1.00
CA ALA A 4 -11.63 -5.09 2.40
C ALA A 4 -11.12 -3.84 3.10
N SER A 5 -11.25 -3.84 4.41
CA SER A 5 -10.67 -2.81 5.25
C SER A 5 -10.08 -3.44 6.50
N ILE A 6 -9.06 -2.79 7.03
CA ILE A 6 -8.42 -3.22 8.26
C ILE A 6 -8.04 -2.00 9.08
N LYS A 7 -8.19 -2.10 10.40
CA LYS A 7 -7.71 -1.09 11.35
C LYS A 7 -6.60 -1.70 12.18
N LYS A 8 -5.55 -0.91 12.41
CA LYS A 8 -4.39 -1.40 13.14
C LYS A 8 -3.70 -0.24 13.85
N ILE A 9 -3.10 -0.52 15.00
CA ILE A 9 -2.25 0.45 15.68
C ILE A 9 -0.81 0.02 15.46
N ILE A 10 -0.02 0.93 14.88
CA ILE A 10 1.38 0.66 14.55
C ILE A 10 2.25 1.52 15.48
N PRO A 11 3.25 0.93 16.15
CA PRO A 11 4.04 1.62 17.18
C PRO A 11 5.13 2.52 16.58
N CYS A 12 4.73 3.53 15.81
CA CYS A 12 5.64 4.55 15.33
C CYS A 12 4.85 5.85 15.13
N SER A 13 5.56 6.97 14.97
CA SER A 13 4.91 8.25 14.72
C SER A 13 4.23 8.26 13.35
N LYS A 14 3.25 9.13 13.21
CA LYS A 14 2.57 9.34 11.92
C LYS A 14 3.56 9.69 10.82
N LYS A 15 4.51 10.58 11.11
CA LYS A 15 5.53 10.98 10.14
C LYS A 15 6.36 9.80 9.65
N ASP A 16 6.83 8.96 10.57
CA ASP A 16 7.65 7.80 10.23
C ASP A 16 6.85 6.78 9.41
N LEU A 17 5.60 6.54 9.79
CA LEU A 17 4.75 5.62 9.07
C LEU A 17 4.46 6.10 7.65
N ILE A 18 4.15 7.39 7.48
CA ILE A 18 3.90 7.95 6.16
C ILE A 18 5.14 7.85 5.28
N ASN A 19 6.32 8.17 5.82
CA ASN A 19 7.57 8.02 5.08
C ASN A 19 7.77 6.58 4.61
N MET A 20 7.45 5.61 5.46
CA MET A 20 7.58 4.19 5.12
C MET A 20 6.60 3.78 4.04
N ILE A 21 5.35 4.24 4.11
CA ILE A 21 4.32 3.92 3.12
C ILE A 21 4.67 4.52 1.75
N LEU A 22 5.24 5.73 1.72
CA LEU A 22 5.59 6.40 0.47
C LEU A 22 6.92 5.91 -0.11
N ASP A 23 7.71 5.17 0.65
CA ASP A 23 8.99 4.63 0.19
C ASP A 23 8.79 3.32 -0.57
N ILE A 24 8.11 3.41 -1.70
CA ILE A 24 7.65 2.27 -2.50
C ILE A 24 8.82 1.43 -2.99
N GLU A 25 9.96 2.03 -3.26
CA GLU A 25 11.13 1.31 -3.77
C GLU A 25 11.74 0.36 -2.72
N LYS A 26 11.37 0.49 -1.46
CA LYS A 26 11.78 -0.40 -0.38
C LYS A 26 10.80 -1.54 -0.11
N TYR A 27 9.64 -1.53 -0.76
CA TYR A 27 8.61 -2.55 -0.52
C TYR A 27 9.12 -3.98 -0.75
N PRO A 28 9.97 -4.27 -1.74
CA PRO A 28 10.47 -5.65 -1.88
C PRO A 28 11.20 -6.19 -0.67
N GLU A 29 11.70 -5.32 0.22
CA GLU A 29 12.43 -5.75 1.40
C GLU A 29 11.52 -6.34 2.48
N PHE A 30 10.22 -6.04 2.47
CA PHE A 30 9.34 -6.47 3.56
C PHE A 30 7.91 -6.80 3.15
N VAL A 31 7.40 -6.27 2.04
CA VAL A 31 6.00 -6.51 1.65
C VAL A 31 5.88 -7.85 0.95
N PRO A 32 4.98 -8.75 1.42
CA PRO A 32 4.79 -10.05 0.78
C PRO A 32 4.41 -9.89 -0.70
N TRP A 33 4.96 -10.76 -1.52
CA TRP A 33 4.69 -10.84 -2.96
C TRP A 33 5.11 -9.60 -3.76
N CYS A 34 5.72 -8.61 -3.14
CA CYS A 34 6.24 -7.46 -3.87
C CYS A 34 7.67 -7.75 -4.31
N LEU A 35 7.88 -7.81 -5.63
CA LEU A 35 9.17 -8.15 -6.23
C LEU A 35 9.98 -6.91 -6.58
N SER A 36 9.31 -5.82 -6.92
CA SER A 36 9.98 -4.59 -7.34
C SER A 36 9.05 -3.41 -7.15
N GLY A 37 9.63 -2.27 -6.83
CA GLY A 37 8.92 -1.00 -6.76
C GLY A 37 9.77 0.08 -7.40
N LYS A 38 9.17 0.91 -8.25
CA LYS A 38 9.89 1.98 -8.93
C LYS A 38 9.04 3.23 -9.02
N ILE A 39 9.56 4.35 -8.50
CA ILE A 39 8.92 5.65 -8.60
C ILE A 39 9.38 6.31 -9.89
N HIS A 40 8.44 6.64 -10.78
CA HIS A 40 8.72 7.30 -12.05
C HIS A 40 8.71 8.81 -11.90
N ARG A 41 7.81 9.33 -11.08
CA ARG A 41 7.62 10.76 -10.91
C ARG A 41 7.17 11.04 -9.49
N LYS A 42 7.70 12.11 -8.91
CA LYS A 42 7.31 12.55 -7.57
C LYS A 42 7.29 14.07 -7.53
N ASP A 43 6.12 14.63 -7.22
CA ASP A 43 5.92 16.06 -7.01
C ASP A 43 5.62 16.30 -5.53
N ASP A 44 6.52 16.96 -4.84
CA ASP A 44 6.33 17.31 -3.43
C ASP A 44 5.94 18.77 -3.33
N ARG A 45 4.67 19.01 -2.99
CA ARG A 45 4.12 20.34 -2.83
C ARG A 45 3.81 20.62 -1.36
N PRO A 46 3.59 21.91 -0.97
CA PRO A 46 3.30 22.21 0.44
C PRO A 46 2.10 21.47 1.02
N ASP A 47 1.08 21.20 0.22
CA ASP A 47 -0.17 20.58 0.68
C ASP A 47 -0.27 19.09 0.36
N MET A 48 0.50 18.59 -0.61
CA MET A 48 0.41 17.19 -1.03
C MET A 48 1.67 16.69 -1.72
N ILE A 49 1.82 15.38 -1.72
CA ILE A 49 2.81 14.69 -2.54
C ILE A 49 2.06 13.84 -3.55
N GLU A 50 2.38 14.00 -4.83
CA GLU A 50 1.85 13.15 -5.90
C GLU A 50 2.97 12.33 -6.50
N MET A 51 2.71 11.04 -6.72
CA MET A 51 3.69 10.13 -7.31
C MET A 51 3.04 9.22 -8.34
N GLU A 52 3.84 8.82 -9.33
CA GLU A 52 3.51 7.70 -10.19
C GLU A 52 4.55 6.62 -9.95
N ALA A 53 4.10 5.41 -9.68
CA ALA A 53 4.98 4.31 -9.34
C ALA A 53 4.50 3.00 -9.91
N ASP A 54 5.46 2.14 -10.26
CA ASP A 54 5.18 0.77 -10.67
C ASP A 54 5.45 -0.16 -9.49
N LEU A 55 4.54 -1.12 -9.30
CA LEU A 55 4.75 -2.26 -8.42
C LEU A 55 4.67 -3.53 -9.23
N THR A 56 5.68 -4.38 -9.09
CA THR A 56 5.66 -5.73 -9.63
C THR A 56 5.34 -6.67 -8.50
N VAL A 57 4.22 -7.37 -8.62
CA VAL A 57 3.76 -8.31 -7.61
C VAL A 57 3.60 -9.68 -8.22
N GLY A 58 3.77 -10.70 -7.41
CA GLY A 58 3.60 -12.06 -7.90
C GLY A 58 4.12 -13.10 -6.94
N LYS A 59 3.90 -14.34 -7.34
CA LYS A 59 4.36 -15.50 -6.59
C LYS A 59 4.82 -16.54 -7.60
N GLN A 60 6.05 -17.03 -7.44
CA GLN A 60 6.67 -17.94 -8.38
C GLN A 60 6.78 -17.28 -9.77
N PHE A 61 6.17 -17.86 -10.80
CA PHE A 61 6.23 -17.35 -12.17
C PHE A 61 5.04 -16.47 -12.56
N LEU A 62 4.13 -16.19 -11.61
CA LEU A 62 2.94 -15.35 -11.86
C LEU A 62 3.24 -13.92 -11.44
N ASN A 63 3.92 -13.17 -12.30
CA ASN A 63 4.33 -11.80 -12.02
C ASN A 63 3.50 -10.81 -12.83
N GLN A 64 3.06 -9.75 -12.17
CA GLN A 64 2.30 -8.67 -12.80
C GLN A 64 2.85 -7.32 -12.34
N THR A 65 3.01 -6.40 -13.29
CA THR A 65 3.41 -5.02 -12.98
C THR A 65 2.24 -4.09 -13.26
N TYR A 66 1.93 -3.25 -12.28
CA TYR A 66 0.90 -2.23 -12.47
C TYR A 66 1.42 -0.87 -12.04
N THR A 67 0.89 0.17 -12.67
CA THR A 67 1.25 1.56 -12.41
C THR A 67 0.16 2.23 -11.59
N SER A 68 0.55 2.90 -10.54
CA SER A 68 -0.36 3.57 -9.64
C SER A 68 -0.06 5.06 -9.53
N HIS A 69 -1.11 5.83 -9.35
CA HIS A 69 -1.04 7.23 -8.97
C HIS A 69 -1.27 7.32 -7.47
N VAL A 70 -0.30 7.86 -6.74
CA VAL A 70 -0.32 7.95 -5.28
C VAL A 70 -0.40 9.42 -4.89
N THR A 71 -1.37 9.77 -4.06
CA THR A 71 -1.53 11.12 -3.55
C THR A 71 -1.55 11.09 -2.03
N TYR A 72 -0.63 11.82 -1.40
CA TYR A 72 -0.63 12.02 0.03
C TYR A 72 -1.11 13.44 0.34
N TYR A 73 -2.26 13.54 1.02
CA TYR A 73 -2.83 14.80 1.48
C TYR A 73 -2.27 15.13 2.86
N LYS A 74 -1.30 16.04 2.91
CA LYS A 74 -0.51 16.31 4.12
C LYS A 74 -1.33 16.76 5.33
N ASP A 75 -2.34 17.58 5.09
CA ASP A 75 -3.19 18.14 6.16
C ASP A 75 -4.25 17.17 6.66
N LYS A 76 -4.53 16.11 5.90
CA LYS A 76 -5.59 15.13 6.23
C LYS A 76 -5.07 13.80 6.74
N GLY A 77 -3.77 13.54 6.61
CA GLY A 77 -3.21 12.25 6.96
C GLY A 77 -3.76 11.11 6.12
N LYS A 78 -4.07 11.39 4.85
CA LYS A 78 -4.65 10.42 3.92
C LYS A 78 -3.73 10.18 2.74
N ILE A 79 -3.61 8.90 2.37
CA ILE A 79 -2.91 8.49 1.16
C ILE A 79 -3.91 7.75 0.29
N LEU A 80 -4.07 8.22 -0.96
CA LEU A 80 -4.97 7.61 -1.93
C LEU A 80 -4.15 7.00 -3.07
N VAL A 81 -4.44 5.75 -3.42
CA VAL A 81 -3.76 5.05 -4.49
C VAL A 81 -4.78 4.60 -5.52
N ASN A 82 -4.60 5.02 -6.78
CA ASN A 82 -5.43 4.59 -7.91
C ASN A 82 -4.55 3.97 -8.98
N ASN A 83 -5.04 2.95 -9.67
CA ASN A 83 -4.29 2.40 -10.79
C ASN A 83 -4.47 3.28 -12.02
N ILE A 84 -3.38 3.42 -12.80
CA ILE A 84 -3.41 4.12 -14.09
C ILE A 84 -2.93 3.23 -15.23
N GLY A 85 -2.53 1.99 -14.94
CA GLY A 85 -2.12 1.05 -15.98
C GLY A 85 -1.80 -0.31 -15.42
N GLY A 86 -1.76 -1.31 -16.30
CA GLY A 86 -1.41 -2.67 -15.95
C GLY A 86 -2.58 -3.63 -16.01
N PRO A 87 -2.48 -4.80 -15.35
CA PRO A 87 -3.47 -5.88 -15.43
C PRO A 87 -4.71 -5.64 -14.61
N LEU A 88 -4.78 -4.55 -13.86
CA LEU A 88 -5.93 -4.25 -13.02
C LEU A 88 -6.97 -3.46 -13.81
N LYS A 89 -8.22 -3.92 -13.76
CA LYS A 89 -9.35 -3.19 -14.28
C LYS A 89 -9.68 -2.01 -13.37
N HIS A 90 -9.48 -2.20 -12.06
CA HIS A 90 -9.76 -1.19 -11.04
C HIS A 90 -8.85 -1.44 -9.84
N LEU A 91 -8.33 -0.37 -9.27
CA LEU A 91 -7.69 -0.37 -7.95
C LEU A 91 -7.93 0.97 -7.30
N GLU A 92 -8.48 0.93 -6.10
CA GLU A 92 -8.54 2.09 -5.22
C GLU A 92 -8.13 1.65 -3.84
N ASN A 93 -7.13 2.32 -3.28
CA ASN A 93 -6.58 2.01 -1.98
C ASN A 93 -6.48 3.30 -1.20
N MET A 94 -6.97 3.31 0.03
CA MET A 94 -6.94 4.49 0.88
C MET A 94 -6.35 4.15 2.25
N TRP A 95 -5.40 4.96 2.68
CA TRP A 95 -4.83 4.92 4.01
C TRP A 95 -5.28 6.17 4.75
N GLU A 96 -5.86 6.00 5.92
CA GLU A 96 -6.12 7.10 6.84
C GLU A 96 -5.29 6.87 8.09
N ILE A 97 -4.48 7.88 8.45
CA ILE A 97 -3.51 7.74 9.53
C ILE A 97 -3.72 8.86 10.53
N ARG A 98 -3.90 8.46 11.79
CA ARG A 98 -4.10 9.39 12.89
C ARG A 98 -3.11 9.05 14.01
N GLU A 99 -2.42 10.06 14.54
CA GLU A 99 -1.47 9.84 15.61
C GLU A 99 -2.17 9.88 16.97
N ILE A 100 -1.90 8.87 17.79
CA ILE A 100 -2.44 8.75 19.15
C ILE A 100 -1.30 8.31 20.06
N ASN A 101 -0.92 9.15 21.05
CA ASN A 101 0.10 8.80 22.04
C ASN A 101 1.42 8.29 21.42
N ASN A 102 1.90 8.99 20.39
CA ASN A 102 3.12 8.65 19.64
C ASN A 102 3.05 7.35 18.86
N GLN A 103 1.85 6.81 18.70
CA GLN A 103 1.59 5.67 17.84
C GLN A 103 0.68 6.10 16.71
N SER A 104 0.57 5.28 15.67
CA SER A 104 -0.29 5.57 14.52
C SER A 104 -1.47 4.61 14.50
N GLU A 105 -2.68 5.17 14.47
CA GLU A 105 -3.89 4.41 14.16
C GLU A 105 -4.10 4.46 12.66
N VAL A 106 -4.12 3.29 12.03
CA VAL A 106 -4.21 3.17 10.57
C VAL A 106 -5.53 2.53 10.21
N HIS A 107 -6.25 3.16 9.29
CA HIS A 107 -7.41 2.56 8.65
C HIS A 107 -7.08 2.41 7.17
N PHE A 108 -6.95 1.18 6.73
CA PHE A 108 -6.59 0.83 5.36
C PHE A 108 -7.79 0.20 4.67
N LYS A 109 -8.13 0.75 3.50
CA LYS A 109 -9.22 0.22 2.67
C LYS A 109 -8.68 -0.07 1.28
N ILE A 110 -9.12 -1.15 0.68
CA ILE A 110 -8.75 -1.49 -0.69
C ILE A 110 -9.93 -2.10 -1.43
N ASP A 111 -10.14 -1.63 -2.67
CA ASP A 111 -11.03 -2.22 -3.65
C ASP A 111 -10.23 -2.49 -4.89
N PHE A 112 -10.35 -3.68 -5.47
CA PHE A 112 -9.66 -3.95 -6.72
C PHE A 112 -10.41 -4.95 -7.59
N GLU A 113 -10.08 -4.95 -8.89
CA GLU A 113 -10.58 -5.93 -9.85
C GLU A 113 -9.48 -6.20 -10.87
N ILE A 114 -9.21 -7.48 -11.10
CA ILE A 114 -8.19 -7.92 -12.06
C ILE A 114 -8.88 -8.21 -13.39
N LYS A 115 -8.26 -7.79 -14.51
CA LYS A 115 -8.83 -8.01 -15.85
C LYS A 115 -9.00 -9.49 -16.17
N ASN A 116 -8.07 -10.33 -15.75
CA ASN A 116 -8.16 -11.77 -15.97
C ASN A 116 -9.14 -12.39 -14.97
N ILE A 117 -10.22 -13.00 -15.47
CA ILE A 117 -11.29 -13.56 -14.63
C ILE A 117 -10.78 -14.65 -13.70
N ILE A 118 -9.89 -15.50 -14.18
CA ILE A 118 -9.35 -16.61 -13.38
C ILE A 118 -8.54 -16.09 -12.20
N TYR A 119 -7.64 -15.14 -12.45
CA TYR A 119 -6.83 -14.53 -11.39
C TYR A 119 -7.71 -13.77 -10.39
N ASN A 120 -8.75 -13.09 -10.88
CA ASN A 120 -9.66 -12.36 -10.03
C ASN A 120 -10.38 -13.32 -9.05
N MET A 121 -10.80 -14.48 -9.54
CA MET A 121 -11.46 -15.50 -8.70
C MET A 121 -10.51 -16.05 -7.64
N ILE A 122 -9.27 -16.32 -8.01
CA ILE A 122 -8.25 -16.83 -7.08
C ILE A 122 -7.95 -15.81 -5.99
N MET A 123 -7.74 -14.56 -6.38
CA MET A 123 -7.45 -13.49 -5.43
C MET A 123 -8.60 -13.24 -4.48
N LYS A 124 -9.82 -13.35 -4.98
CA LYS A 124 -11.03 -13.15 -4.16
C LYS A 124 -11.11 -14.14 -2.98
N LYS A 125 -10.68 -15.39 -3.21
CA LYS A 125 -10.73 -16.43 -2.18
C LYS A 125 -9.70 -16.25 -1.06
N SER A 126 -8.53 -15.68 -1.38
CA SER A 126 -7.42 -15.54 -0.43
C SER A 126 -7.18 -14.10 -0.02
N PHE A 127 -8.09 -13.20 -0.37
CA PHE A 127 -7.86 -11.76 -0.23
C PHE A 127 -7.70 -11.31 1.23
N ASP A 128 -8.58 -11.74 2.12
CA ASP A 128 -8.53 -11.31 3.51
C ASP A 128 -7.24 -11.75 4.21
N LEU A 129 -6.81 -12.98 3.94
CA LEU A 129 -5.57 -13.49 4.51
C LEU A 129 -4.36 -12.73 3.95
N GLY A 130 -4.37 -12.45 2.65
CA GLY A 130 -3.30 -11.69 2.01
C GLY A 130 -3.21 -10.26 2.56
N LEU A 131 -4.34 -9.60 2.74
CA LEU A 131 -4.38 -8.26 3.31
C LEU A 131 -3.84 -8.24 4.74
N LYS A 132 -4.20 -9.22 5.55
CA LYS A 132 -3.68 -9.32 6.91
C LYS A 132 -2.16 -9.48 6.91
N LYS A 133 -1.61 -10.32 6.04
CA LYS A 133 -0.16 -10.50 5.93
C LYS A 133 0.55 -9.21 5.53
N ILE A 134 -0.03 -8.43 4.62
CA ILE A 134 0.53 -7.15 4.21
C ILE A 134 0.51 -6.17 5.39
N ALA A 135 -0.62 -6.08 6.11
CA ALA A 135 -0.72 -5.19 7.27
C ALA A 135 0.28 -5.57 8.37
N ASP A 136 0.42 -6.87 8.64
CA ASP A 136 1.38 -7.36 9.63
C ASP A 136 2.82 -7.04 9.20
N ALA A 137 3.12 -7.12 7.90
CA ALA A 137 4.44 -6.78 7.38
C ALA A 137 4.78 -5.30 7.59
N PHE A 138 3.82 -4.41 7.39
CA PHE A 138 4.03 -2.98 7.67
C PHE A 138 4.27 -2.75 9.17
N GLU A 139 3.52 -3.41 10.02
CA GLU A 139 3.71 -3.31 11.47
C GLU A 139 5.09 -3.80 11.89
N ASP A 140 5.49 -4.99 11.42
CA ASP A 140 6.79 -5.58 11.75
C ASP A 140 7.93 -4.69 11.24
N ARG A 141 7.78 -4.11 10.06
CA ARG A 141 8.78 -3.19 9.51
C ARG A 141 8.90 -1.93 10.36
N ALA A 142 7.78 -1.37 10.80
CA ALA A 142 7.78 -0.20 11.66
C ALA A 142 8.46 -0.49 13.01
N ILE A 143 8.20 -1.66 13.58
CA ILE A 143 8.86 -2.09 14.82
C ILE A 143 10.37 -2.17 14.60
N LYS A 144 10.79 -2.79 13.49
CA LYS A 144 12.19 -2.96 13.17
C LYS A 144 12.93 -1.63 12.96
N LEU A 145 12.30 -0.66 12.29
CA LEU A 145 12.95 0.60 11.93
C LEU A 145 12.87 1.68 13.00
N TYR A 146 11.77 1.71 13.77
CA TYR A 146 11.45 2.86 14.62
C TYR A 146 11.32 2.54 16.11
N THR A 147 11.47 1.28 16.49
CA THR A 147 11.51 0.89 17.90
C THR A 147 12.81 0.14 18.18
N LYS A 148 13.23 0.22 19.46
CA LYS A 148 14.44 -0.49 19.89
C LYS A 148 14.08 -1.58 20.89
#